data_077317438979d0118839ce5b790afb2c
#
_entry.id   077317438979d0118839ce5b790afb2c
#
_cell.length_a   1.000
_cell.length_b   1.000
_cell.length_c   1.000
_cell.angle_alpha   90.00
_cell.angle_beta   90.00
_cell.angle_gamma   90.00
#
_symmetry.space_group_name_H-M   'P 1'
#
loop_
_entity.id
_entity.type
_entity.pdbx_description
1 polymer ?
#
loop_
_entity_poly.entity_id
_entity_poly.type
_entity_poly.pdbx_seq_one_letter_code
_entity_poly.pdbx_strand_id
1 'polypeptide(L)'
;MQTIYQKMETTELDAAIEALKAEVAEVKAKGLALDMARGKPSPSQVGISRPMLDILNADADLHDGNVDCSNYGCFEGIPSARKLAGEFLGCPAEQTLVLGSSSLLIEHDIAGMFWRCGSCGSEPWEAYEAAHDGKKVKFLCPVPGYDRHFGITADSV
;
A
#
# COMPACT_ATOMS: atom_id res chain seq x y z
N MET A 1 28.22 9.41 7.67
CA MET A 1 28.14 10.76 7.06
C MET A 1 27.89 11.76 8.18
N GLN A 2 28.84 12.67 8.46
CA GLN A 2 28.65 13.69 9.50
C GLN A 2 27.67 14.76 8.98
N THR A 3 26.77 15.18 9.84
CA THR A 3 25.84 16.28 9.52
C THR A 3 26.60 17.62 9.47
N ILE A 4 26.02 18.63 8.80
CA ILE A 4 26.59 19.98 8.74
C ILE A 4 26.81 20.56 10.14
N TYR A 5 25.91 20.29 11.08
CA TYR A 5 25.98 20.77 12.47
C TYR A 5 27.13 20.18 13.27
N GLN A 6 27.59 18.97 12.96
CA GLN A 6 28.73 18.33 13.63
C GLN A 6 30.08 18.98 13.30
N LYS A 7 30.10 19.90 12.31
CA LYS A 7 31.29 20.59 11.86
C LYS A 7 31.31 22.07 12.27
N MET A 8 30.24 22.56 12.87
CA MET A 8 30.09 23.95 13.31
C MET A 8 30.79 24.18 14.65
N GLU A 9 31.36 25.36 14.79
CA GLU A 9 31.85 25.85 16.09
C GLU A 9 30.67 26.22 16.99
N THR A 10 30.89 26.26 18.30
CA THR A 10 29.82 26.49 19.29
C THR A 10 29.01 27.78 19.01
N THR A 11 29.70 28.86 18.62
CA THR A 11 29.04 30.13 18.30
C THR A 11 28.15 30.05 17.04
N GLU A 12 28.54 29.26 16.07
CA GLU A 12 27.75 29.01 14.84
C GLU A 12 26.53 28.14 15.15
N LEU A 13 26.70 27.14 16.04
CA LEU A 13 25.60 26.31 16.51
C LEU A 13 24.57 27.13 17.30
N ASP A 14 25.00 28.01 18.18
CA ASP A 14 24.10 28.87 18.95
C ASP A 14 23.31 29.82 18.00
N ALA A 15 23.95 30.38 17.01
CA ALA A 15 23.28 31.21 16.00
C ALA A 15 22.27 30.41 15.19
N ALA A 16 22.62 29.17 14.78
CA ALA A 16 21.72 28.29 14.04
C ALA A 16 20.52 27.88 14.90
N ILE A 17 20.71 27.61 16.18
CA ILE A 17 19.64 27.28 17.13
C ILE A 17 18.66 28.45 17.25
N GLU A 18 19.14 29.68 17.42
CA GLU A 18 18.26 30.85 17.52
C GLU A 18 17.50 31.11 16.22
N ALA A 19 18.14 30.94 15.07
CA ALA A 19 17.47 31.03 13.78
C ALA A 19 16.34 29.99 13.63
N LEU A 20 16.60 28.72 13.96
CA LEU A 20 15.60 27.66 13.91
C LEU A 20 14.45 27.87 14.92
N LYS A 21 14.74 28.39 16.11
CA LYS A 21 13.71 28.78 17.07
C LYS A 21 12.79 29.88 16.52
N ALA A 22 13.36 30.86 15.85
CA ALA A 22 12.59 31.94 15.22
C ALA A 22 11.67 31.38 14.10
N GLU A 23 12.18 30.51 13.23
CA GLU A 23 11.38 29.85 12.19
C GLU A 23 10.23 29.01 12.78
N VAL A 24 10.50 28.23 13.84
CA VAL A 24 9.48 27.45 14.54
C VAL A 24 8.42 28.37 15.16
N ALA A 25 8.83 29.50 15.75
CA ALA A 25 7.90 30.46 16.31
C ALA A 25 7.00 31.10 15.22
N GLU A 26 7.57 31.44 14.08
CA GLU A 26 6.82 31.96 12.92
C GLU A 26 5.77 30.95 12.42
N VAL A 27 6.18 29.67 12.26
CA VAL A 27 5.24 28.61 11.83
C VAL A 27 4.12 28.41 12.85
N LYS A 28 4.45 28.42 14.16
CA LYS A 28 3.45 28.33 15.22
C LYS A 28 2.47 29.50 15.23
N ALA A 29 2.96 30.72 14.94
CA ALA A 29 2.13 31.92 14.86
C ALA A 29 1.09 31.86 13.73
N LYS A 30 1.32 31.04 12.70
CA LYS A 30 0.35 30.82 11.61
C LYS A 30 -0.90 30.07 12.06
N GLY A 31 -0.91 29.48 13.27
CA GLY A 31 -2.07 28.78 13.84
C GLY A 31 -2.55 27.59 13.00
N LEU A 32 -1.64 26.92 12.30
CA LEU A 32 -1.99 25.81 11.39
C LEU A 32 -2.47 24.60 12.22
N ALA A 33 -3.66 24.12 11.91
CA ALA A 33 -4.21 22.86 12.44
C ALA A 33 -4.01 21.74 11.42
N LEU A 34 -2.78 21.21 11.34
CA LEU A 34 -2.40 20.17 10.41
C LEU A 34 -2.44 18.80 11.12
N ASP A 35 -3.20 17.86 10.55
CA ASP A 35 -3.19 16.47 10.97
C ASP A 35 -2.29 15.66 10.01
N MET A 36 -1.17 15.18 10.53
CA MET A 36 -0.22 14.34 9.81
C MET A 36 -0.29 12.87 10.26
N ALA A 37 -1.24 12.51 11.11
CA ALA A 37 -1.36 11.17 11.67
C ALA A 37 -1.79 10.13 10.62
N ARG A 38 -2.47 10.55 9.56
CA ARG A 38 -2.92 9.67 8.48
C ARG A 38 -2.79 10.34 7.12
N GLY A 39 -2.21 9.64 6.15
CA GLY A 39 -2.15 10.04 4.76
C GLY A 39 -3.52 9.88 4.07
N LYS A 40 -4.46 10.78 4.36
CA LYS A 40 -5.76 10.81 3.68
C LYS A 40 -5.76 11.87 2.59
N PRO A 41 -6.29 11.57 1.38
CA PRO A 41 -6.52 12.59 0.37
C PRO A 41 -7.44 13.69 0.91
N SER A 42 -7.17 14.94 0.53
CA SER A 42 -8.04 16.07 0.88
C SER A 42 -9.39 15.97 0.15
N PRO A 43 -10.45 16.65 0.65
CA PRO A 43 -11.74 16.68 -0.05
C PRO A 43 -11.65 17.14 -1.49
N SER A 44 -10.76 18.07 -1.82
CA SER A 44 -10.54 18.53 -3.18
C SER A 44 -9.90 17.47 -4.07
N GLN A 45 -8.97 16.68 -3.55
CA GLN A 45 -8.37 15.54 -4.27
C GLN A 45 -9.40 14.45 -4.53
N VAL A 46 -10.20 14.08 -3.52
CA VAL A 46 -11.30 13.10 -3.69
C VAL A 46 -12.36 13.62 -4.66
N GLY A 47 -12.61 14.93 -4.64
CA GLY A 47 -13.57 15.61 -5.53
C GLY A 47 -13.27 15.42 -7.03
N ILE A 48 -12.00 15.20 -7.39
CA ILE A 48 -11.59 14.98 -8.80
C ILE A 48 -12.25 13.75 -9.40
N SER A 49 -12.36 12.67 -8.63
CA SER A 49 -12.98 11.41 -9.08
C SER A 49 -14.48 11.35 -8.88
N ARG A 50 -15.08 12.31 -8.17
CA ARG A 50 -16.50 12.29 -7.84
C ARG A 50 -17.46 12.20 -9.05
N PRO A 51 -17.18 12.84 -10.20
CA PRO A 51 -18.03 12.69 -11.39
C PRO A 51 -18.11 11.26 -11.93
N MET A 52 -17.16 10.37 -11.54
CA MET A 52 -17.20 8.96 -11.93
C MET A 52 -18.44 8.22 -11.39
N LEU A 53 -19.04 8.73 -10.28
CA LEU A 53 -20.24 8.13 -9.70
C LEU A 53 -21.47 8.26 -10.62
N ASP A 54 -21.47 9.22 -11.52
CA ASP A 54 -22.56 9.45 -12.46
C ASP A 54 -22.42 8.66 -13.79
N ILE A 55 -21.29 7.97 -13.99
CA ILE A 55 -21.03 7.16 -15.19
C ILE A 55 -21.83 5.87 -15.15
N LEU A 56 -21.92 5.23 -13.99
CA LEU A 56 -22.65 3.99 -13.80
C LEU A 56 -24.10 4.32 -13.34
N ASN A 57 -25.00 4.40 -14.27
CA ASN A 57 -26.43 4.63 -14.06
C ASN A 57 -27.27 3.53 -14.73
N ALA A 58 -28.60 3.64 -14.67
CA ALA A 58 -29.50 2.63 -15.20
C ALA A 58 -29.36 2.39 -16.72
N ASP A 59 -28.84 3.37 -17.45
CA ASP A 59 -28.70 3.32 -18.90
C ASP A 59 -27.25 3.00 -19.34
N ALA A 60 -26.34 2.80 -18.36
CA ALA A 60 -24.95 2.50 -18.67
C ALA A 60 -24.79 1.10 -19.27
N ASP A 61 -23.89 0.97 -20.23
CA ASP A 61 -23.44 -0.35 -20.68
C ASP A 61 -22.53 -0.96 -19.60
N LEU A 62 -22.95 -2.09 -19.07
CA LEU A 62 -22.25 -2.82 -18.02
C LEU A 62 -21.43 -3.99 -18.58
N HIS A 63 -20.96 -3.90 -19.81
CA HIS A 63 -20.09 -4.90 -20.41
C HIS A 63 -18.64 -4.42 -20.53
N ASP A 64 -17.73 -5.33 -20.30
CA ASP A 64 -16.30 -5.18 -20.63
C ASP A 64 -15.94 -6.22 -21.72
N GLY A 65 -16.11 -5.83 -22.97
CA GLY A 65 -16.03 -6.75 -24.10
C GLY A 65 -17.13 -7.81 -24.01
N ASN A 66 -16.76 -9.06 -23.80
CA ASN A 66 -17.72 -10.18 -23.66
C ASN A 66 -18.11 -10.47 -22.20
N VAL A 67 -17.62 -9.69 -21.25
CA VAL A 67 -17.89 -9.89 -19.81
C VAL A 67 -19.07 -9.03 -19.41
N ASP A 68 -20.15 -9.65 -18.94
CA ASP A 68 -21.27 -8.97 -18.28
C ASP A 68 -20.86 -8.63 -16.82
N CYS A 69 -20.59 -7.35 -16.57
CA CYS A 69 -20.19 -6.87 -15.25
C CYS A 69 -21.35 -6.79 -14.24
N SER A 70 -22.58 -7.01 -14.67
CA SER A 70 -23.73 -7.13 -13.78
C SER A 70 -23.89 -8.53 -13.19
N ASN A 71 -23.04 -9.48 -13.58
CA ASN A 71 -23.07 -10.87 -13.16
C ASN A 71 -21.72 -11.30 -12.55
N TYR A 72 -21.70 -12.48 -11.97
CA TYR A 72 -20.49 -13.08 -11.39
C TYR A 72 -19.70 -13.88 -12.44
N GLY A 73 -18.45 -14.26 -12.12
CA GLY A 73 -17.66 -15.22 -12.92
C GLY A 73 -16.30 -14.69 -13.39
N CYS A 74 -15.94 -13.45 -13.05
CA CYS A 74 -14.66 -12.85 -13.42
C CYS A 74 -13.78 -12.69 -12.16
N PHE A 75 -13.27 -13.83 -11.62
CA PHE A 75 -12.55 -13.87 -10.33
C PHE A 75 -11.23 -13.12 -10.34
N GLU A 76 -10.59 -12.99 -11.50
CA GLU A 76 -9.28 -12.34 -11.63
C GLU A 76 -9.41 -10.83 -11.82
N GLY A 77 -10.63 -10.31 -11.93
CA GLY A 77 -10.95 -8.96 -12.33
C GLY A 77 -11.28 -8.84 -13.81
N ILE A 78 -12.07 -7.83 -14.17
CA ILE A 78 -12.48 -7.61 -15.57
C ILE A 78 -11.28 -7.25 -16.45
N PRO A 79 -11.30 -7.58 -17.74
CA PRO A 79 -10.15 -7.41 -18.64
C PRO A 79 -9.57 -6.00 -18.67
N SER A 80 -10.42 -4.98 -18.77
CA SER A 80 -9.95 -3.58 -18.80
C SER A 80 -9.32 -3.13 -17.48
N ALA A 81 -9.84 -3.60 -16.33
CA ALA A 81 -9.24 -3.30 -15.03
C ALA A 81 -7.88 -3.98 -14.88
N ARG A 82 -7.74 -5.23 -15.27
CA ARG A 82 -6.45 -5.96 -15.27
C ARG A 82 -5.43 -5.28 -16.18
N LYS A 83 -5.84 -4.85 -17.36
CA LYS A 83 -4.98 -4.10 -18.29
C LYS A 83 -4.50 -2.80 -17.65
N LEU A 84 -5.42 -2.00 -17.12
CA LEU A 84 -5.10 -0.72 -16.48
C LEU A 84 -4.15 -0.91 -15.28
N ALA A 85 -4.45 -1.86 -14.41
CA ALA A 85 -3.60 -2.15 -13.25
C ALA A 85 -2.22 -2.67 -13.69
N GLY A 86 -2.16 -3.51 -14.71
CA GLY A 86 -0.91 -4.01 -15.29
C GLY A 86 -0.02 -2.88 -15.84
N GLU A 87 -0.61 -1.90 -16.52
CA GLU A 87 0.11 -0.71 -16.98
C GLU A 87 0.73 0.09 -15.83
N PHE A 88 0.02 0.27 -14.71
CA PHE A 88 0.57 0.91 -13.51
C PHE A 88 1.68 0.10 -12.84
N LEU A 89 1.54 -1.23 -12.81
CA LEU A 89 2.50 -2.13 -12.18
C LEU A 89 3.69 -2.47 -13.08
N GLY A 90 3.62 -2.18 -14.38
CA GLY A 90 4.63 -2.57 -15.36
C GLY A 90 4.66 -4.08 -15.63
N CYS A 91 3.51 -4.76 -15.51
CA CYS A 91 3.38 -6.19 -15.79
C CYS A 91 2.23 -6.49 -16.75
N PRO A 92 2.25 -7.63 -17.47
CA PRO A 92 1.17 -8.04 -18.38
C PRO A 92 -0.16 -8.22 -17.66
N ALA A 93 -1.26 -7.93 -18.34
CA ALA A 93 -2.61 -8.12 -17.82
C ALA A 93 -2.88 -9.56 -17.37
N GLU A 94 -2.29 -10.54 -18.05
CA GLU A 94 -2.41 -11.98 -17.76
C GLU A 94 -1.76 -12.35 -16.42
N GLN A 95 -0.82 -11.53 -15.95
CA GLN A 95 -0.13 -11.70 -14.66
C GLN A 95 -0.69 -10.75 -13.57
N THR A 96 -1.76 -10.03 -13.90
CA THR A 96 -2.36 -9.04 -12.99
C THR A 96 -3.71 -9.55 -12.50
N LEU A 97 -3.91 -9.54 -11.19
CA LEU A 97 -5.19 -9.79 -10.54
C LEU A 97 -5.73 -8.49 -9.97
N VAL A 98 -7.01 -8.22 -10.17
CA VAL A 98 -7.70 -7.07 -9.59
C VAL A 98 -8.74 -7.59 -8.61
N LEU A 99 -8.45 -7.45 -7.34
CA LEU A 99 -9.23 -7.98 -6.23
C LEU A 99 -9.92 -6.85 -5.46
N GLY A 100 -10.24 -7.09 -4.20
CA GLY A 100 -10.86 -6.09 -3.33
C GLY A 100 -9.97 -4.86 -3.04
N SER A 101 -10.56 -3.85 -2.40
CA SER A 101 -9.90 -2.56 -2.14
C SER A 101 -9.05 -2.53 -0.85
N SER A 102 -8.97 -3.63 -0.10
CA SER A 102 -8.17 -3.72 1.13
C SER A 102 -6.89 -4.50 0.89
N SER A 103 -5.76 -3.81 0.82
CA SER A 103 -4.44 -4.45 0.68
C SER A 103 -4.13 -5.42 1.81
N LEU A 104 -4.50 -5.07 3.05
CA LEU A 104 -4.26 -5.93 4.22
C LEU A 104 -5.04 -7.25 4.13
N LEU A 105 -6.28 -7.21 3.64
CA LEU A 105 -7.07 -8.44 3.45
C LEU A 105 -6.46 -9.32 2.35
N ILE A 106 -6.05 -8.70 1.24
CA ILE A 106 -5.39 -9.41 0.13
C ILE A 106 -4.09 -10.07 0.60
N GLU A 107 -3.27 -9.36 1.37
CA GLU A 107 -2.02 -9.89 1.92
C GLU A 107 -2.27 -11.07 2.86
N HIS A 108 -3.25 -10.96 3.76
CA HIS A 108 -3.66 -12.04 4.65
C HIS A 108 -4.09 -13.28 3.85
N ASP A 109 -4.95 -13.10 2.84
CA ASP A 109 -5.47 -14.21 2.04
C ASP A 109 -4.35 -14.88 1.22
N ILE A 110 -3.42 -14.09 0.66
CA ILE A 110 -2.26 -14.62 -0.08
C ILE A 110 -1.33 -15.40 0.87
N ALA A 111 -1.01 -14.84 2.04
CA ALA A 111 -0.19 -15.53 3.03
C ALA A 111 -0.83 -16.83 3.48
N GLY A 112 -2.14 -16.83 3.79
CA GLY A 112 -2.90 -18.00 4.16
C GLY A 112 -2.98 -19.05 3.05
N MET A 113 -3.07 -18.62 1.80
CA MET A 113 -3.03 -19.50 0.63
C MET A 113 -1.65 -20.18 0.49
N PHE A 114 -0.57 -19.44 0.61
CA PHE A 114 0.78 -19.99 0.53
C PHE A 114 1.09 -20.93 1.69
N TRP A 115 0.57 -20.62 2.87
CA TRP A 115 0.70 -21.47 4.04
C TRP A 115 0.10 -22.84 3.82
N ARG A 116 -1.13 -22.91 3.26
CA ARG A 116 -1.92 -24.15 3.11
C ARG A 116 -1.75 -24.86 1.79
N CYS A 117 -1.53 -24.12 0.71
CA CYS A 117 -1.57 -24.66 -0.66
C CYS A 117 -0.22 -24.57 -1.38
N GLY A 118 0.72 -23.80 -0.84
CA GLY A 118 1.97 -23.45 -1.54
C GLY A 118 1.78 -22.42 -2.64
N SER A 119 2.84 -22.13 -3.38
CA SER A 119 2.82 -21.16 -4.48
C SER A 119 3.70 -21.65 -5.63
N CYS A 120 3.26 -21.37 -6.86
CA CYS A 120 4.05 -21.62 -8.08
C CYS A 120 4.67 -23.04 -8.16
N GLY A 121 3.93 -24.05 -7.72
CA GLY A 121 4.39 -25.44 -7.70
C GLY A 121 5.30 -25.82 -6.51
N SER A 122 5.50 -24.91 -5.56
CA SER A 122 6.16 -25.24 -4.28
C SER A 122 5.20 -25.94 -3.32
N GLU A 123 5.77 -26.68 -2.36
CA GLU A 123 4.99 -27.25 -1.27
C GLU A 123 4.39 -26.14 -0.37
N PRO A 124 3.29 -26.44 0.37
CA PRO A 124 2.76 -25.56 1.39
C PRO A 124 3.82 -25.21 2.43
N TRP A 125 3.83 -23.95 2.91
CA TRP A 125 4.80 -23.51 3.92
C TRP A 125 4.67 -24.28 5.23
N GLU A 126 3.45 -24.66 5.63
CA GLU A 126 3.21 -25.53 6.79
C GLU A 126 3.92 -26.88 6.64
N ALA A 127 3.83 -27.52 5.47
CA ALA A 127 4.50 -28.77 5.18
C ALA A 127 6.02 -28.62 5.16
N TYR A 128 6.53 -27.53 4.57
CA TYR A 128 7.94 -27.19 4.56
C TYR A 128 8.50 -27.07 5.99
N GLU A 129 7.84 -26.32 6.86
CA GLU A 129 8.30 -26.16 8.25
C GLU A 129 8.30 -27.49 9.01
N ALA A 130 7.27 -28.33 8.82
CA ALA A 130 7.19 -29.63 9.44
C ALA A 130 8.32 -30.59 8.98
N ALA A 131 8.72 -30.50 7.72
CA ALA A 131 9.76 -31.36 7.13
C ALA A 131 11.19 -30.89 7.44
N HIS A 132 11.41 -29.67 7.91
CA HIS A 132 12.72 -29.06 8.07
C HIS A 132 13.05 -28.67 9.52
N ASP A 133 12.73 -29.52 10.48
CA ASP A 133 13.06 -29.37 11.91
C ASP A 133 12.55 -28.06 12.52
N GLY A 134 11.38 -27.61 12.10
CA GLY A 134 10.75 -26.36 12.57
C GLY A 134 11.42 -25.10 12.08
N LYS A 135 12.18 -25.14 11.00
CA LYS A 135 12.69 -23.91 10.35
C LYS A 135 11.50 -23.11 9.82
N LYS A 136 11.37 -21.92 10.36
CA LYS A 136 10.27 -21.00 10.01
C LYS A 136 10.46 -20.33 8.67
N VAL A 137 9.40 -20.21 7.91
CA VAL A 137 9.32 -19.28 6.77
C VAL A 137 9.59 -17.85 7.27
N LYS A 138 10.33 -17.08 6.51
CA LYS A 138 10.71 -15.72 6.89
C LYS A 138 10.22 -14.72 5.87
N PHE A 139 9.71 -13.61 6.38
CA PHE A 139 9.32 -12.47 5.57
C PHE A 139 10.41 -11.41 5.60
N LEU A 140 10.80 -10.91 4.43
CA LEU A 140 11.71 -9.78 4.30
C LEU A 140 10.90 -8.48 4.36
N CYS A 141 11.00 -7.78 5.48
CA CYS A 141 10.28 -6.54 5.74
C CYS A 141 11.23 -5.34 5.65
N PRO A 142 11.13 -4.48 4.63
CA PRO A 142 11.93 -3.26 4.56
C PRO A 142 11.48 -2.25 5.63
N VAL A 143 12.44 -1.68 6.36
CA VAL A 143 12.20 -0.69 7.42
C VAL A 143 12.95 0.61 7.07
N PRO A 144 12.30 1.79 7.16
CA PRO A 144 10.92 2.03 7.59
C PRO A 144 9.88 1.58 6.58
N GLY A 145 8.72 1.10 7.06
CA GLY A 145 7.61 0.63 6.24
C GLY A 145 6.29 0.72 7.04
N TYR A 146 5.21 0.29 6.42
CA TYR A 146 3.90 0.29 7.08
C TYR A 146 3.77 -0.91 8.02
N ASP A 147 3.71 -0.66 9.32
CA ASP A 147 3.71 -1.65 10.39
C ASP A 147 2.56 -2.68 10.32
N ARG A 148 1.42 -2.29 9.74
CA ARG A 148 0.25 -3.17 9.59
C ARG A 148 0.50 -4.31 8.62
N HIS A 149 1.28 -4.10 7.55
CA HIS A 149 1.68 -5.17 6.64
C HIS A 149 2.53 -6.21 7.36
N PHE A 150 3.42 -5.78 8.27
CA PHE A 150 4.23 -6.71 9.06
C PHE A 150 3.40 -7.50 10.06
N GLY A 151 2.43 -6.84 10.72
CA GLY A 151 1.50 -7.48 11.64
C GLY A 151 0.63 -8.54 10.96
N ILE A 152 0.02 -8.21 9.83
CA ILE A 152 -0.79 -9.16 9.05
C ILE A 152 0.00 -10.41 8.69
N THR A 153 1.26 -10.25 8.27
CA THR A 153 2.12 -11.35 7.89
C THR A 153 2.44 -12.24 9.09
N ALA A 154 2.75 -11.63 10.24
CA ALA A 154 3.06 -12.38 11.46
C ALA A 154 1.84 -13.11 12.05
N ASP A 155 0.64 -12.56 11.88
CA ASP A 155 -0.60 -13.14 12.40
C ASP A 155 -1.21 -14.21 11.46
N SER A 156 -0.72 -14.32 10.23
CA SER A 156 -1.27 -15.22 9.20
C SER A 156 -0.57 -16.59 9.15
N VAL A 157 0.59 -16.73 9.83
CA VAL A 157 1.44 -17.94 9.79
C VAL A 157 1.87 -18.40 11.17
#